data_7dcebcb7a23b07b349f00a241b72a5d7
#
_entry.id   7dcebcb7a23b07b349f00a241b72a5d7
#
_cell.length_a   1.000
_cell.length_b   1.000
_cell.length_c   1.000
_cell.angle_alpha   90.00
_cell.angle_beta   90.00
_cell.angle_gamma   90.00
#
_symmetry.space_group_name_H-M   'P 1'
#
loop_
_entity.id
_entity.type
_entity.pdbx_description
1 polymer ?
#
loop_
_entity_poly.entity_id
_entity_poly.type
_entity_poly.pdbx_seq_one_letter_code
_entity_poly.pdbx_strand_id
1 'polypeptide(L)'
;RVLITDGVNAGGEMFVRSFASYGASIAFFYSNSYDKAIALSKDSSALNIRCKISNIDSLWSALEVLRGYFDDELDTLVFNIDISDNTLFDDMDGDKWRHGVIAEIDGLFYTIRALRPFLNRKNSSIVVTAAKGKNSGFACDILESYIEGLIKSLSKSLDTANISVNAIIYDKDKDAGMHIADAARQLSSGELSVITGQVIRL
;
A
#
# COMPACT_ATOMS: atom_id res chain seq x y z
N ARG A 1 -7.01 4.23 12.67
CA ARG A 1 -6.20 5.13 11.83
C ARG A 1 -5.54 4.33 10.72
N VAL A 2 -5.87 4.66 9.49
CA VAL A 2 -5.42 3.91 8.32
C VAL A 2 -4.76 4.86 7.33
N LEU A 3 -3.54 4.54 6.90
CA LEU A 3 -2.90 5.20 5.76
C LEU A 3 -2.98 4.28 4.55
N ILE A 4 -3.41 4.82 3.41
CA ILE A 4 -3.48 4.12 2.13
C ILE A 4 -2.59 4.86 1.14
N THR A 5 -1.58 4.19 0.56
CA THR A 5 -0.78 4.78 -0.52
C THR A 5 -1.53 4.66 -1.84
N ASP A 6 -1.26 5.59 -2.76
CA ASP A 6 -1.88 5.65 -4.09
C ASP A 6 -3.42 5.48 -4.07
N GLY A 7 -4.08 6.24 -3.17
CA GLY A 7 -5.49 6.10 -2.87
C GLY A 7 -6.46 6.42 -4.01
N VAL A 8 -6.01 6.98 -5.14
CA VAL A 8 -6.86 7.35 -6.28
C VAL A 8 -6.62 6.50 -7.54
N ASN A 9 -5.62 5.63 -7.53
CA ASN A 9 -5.24 4.79 -8.67
C ASN A 9 -5.20 3.31 -8.26
N ALA A 10 -4.95 2.43 -9.22
CA ALA A 10 -4.69 1.00 -9.01
C ALA A 10 -5.63 0.33 -7.98
N GLY A 11 -6.89 0.72 -7.98
CA GLY A 11 -7.85 0.19 -6.99
C GLY A 11 -7.76 0.84 -5.59
N GLY A 12 -6.87 1.82 -5.37
CA GLY A 12 -6.75 2.50 -4.08
C GLY A 12 -8.05 3.10 -3.56
N GLU A 13 -8.87 3.63 -4.46
CA GLU A 13 -10.20 4.15 -4.13
C GLU A 13 -11.10 3.13 -3.43
N MET A 14 -11.05 1.85 -3.83
CA MET A 14 -11.87 0.82 -3.18
C MET A 14 -11.46 0.59 -1.72
N PHE A 15 -10.15 0.66 -1.42
CA PHE A 15 -9.67 0.57 -0.03
C PHE A 15 -10.11 1.78 0.77
N VAL A 16 -9.95 3.01 0.25
CA VAL A 16 -10.40 4.23 0.94
C VAL A 16 -11.89 4.15 1.28
N ARG A 17 -12.74 3.80 0.31
CA ARG A 17 -14.18 3.67 0.50
C ARG A 17 -14.54 2.54 1.48
N SER A 18 -13.90 1.38 1.35
CA SER A 18 -14.17 0.24 2.23
C SER A 18 -13.81 0.58 3.68
N PHE A 19 -12.60 1.05 3.96
CA PHE A 19 -12.21 1.40 5.32
C PHE A 19 -13.06 2.54 5.90
N ALA A 20 -13.46 3.52 5.09
CA ALA A 20 -14.35 4.61 5.51
C ALA A 20 -15.73 4.09 5.92
N SER A 21 -16.31 3.15 5.17
CA SER A 21 -17.63 2.58 5.48
C SER A 21 -17.66 1.80 6.81
N TYR A 22 -16.51 1.38 7.30
CA TYR A 22 -16.35 0.75 8.62
C TYR A 22 -15.92 1.73 9.73
N GLY A 23 -15.93 3.03 9.45
CA GLY A 23 -15.70 4.07 10.45
C GLY A 23 -14.21 4.31 10.79
N ALA A 24 -13.28 3.89 9.92
CA ALA A 24 -11.87 4.18 10.11
C ALA A 24 -11.57 5.68 9.89
N SER A 25 -10.66 6.24 10.68
CA SER A 25 -10.03 7.52 10.38
C SER A 25 -8.94 7.30 9.33
N ILE A 26 -9.06 7.92 8.16
CA ILE A 26 -8.25 7.61 6.99
C ILE A 26 -7.46 8.82 6.53
N ALA A 27 -6.19 8.59 6.20
CA ALA A 27 -5.41 9.43 5.30
C ALA A 27 -5.02 8.61 4.06
N PHE A 28 -4.93 9.25 2.90
CA PHE A 28 -4.41 8.58 1.72
C PHE A 28 -3.43 9.48 0.96
N PHE A 29 -2.40 8.84 0.40
CA PHE A 29 -1.45 9.48 -0.49
C PHE A 29 -1.94 9.44 -1.93
N TYR A 30 -1.63 10.50 -2.68
CA TYR A 30 -1.80 10.55 -4.12
C TYR A 30 -0.64 11.33 -4.76
N SER A 31 -0.20 10.95 -5.93
CA SER A 31 0.85 11.68 -6.67
C SER A 31 0.28 12.59 -7.74
N ASN A 32 -0.71 12.10 -8.47
CA ASN A 32 -1.39 12.74 -9.58
C ASN A 32 -2.91 12.76 -9.33
N SER A 33 -3.69 13.29 -10.28
CA SER A 33 -5.16 13.25 -10.21
C SER A 33 -5.76 14.02 -9.01
N TYR A 34 -5.33 15.28 -8.86
CA TYR A 34 -5.79 16.16 -7.76
C TYR A 34 -7.32 16.20 -7.63
N ASP A 35 -8.06 16.38 -8.73
CA ASP A 35 -9.52 16.48 -8.69
C ASP A 35 -10.18 15.20 -8.18
N LYS A 36 -9.65 14.02 -8.54
CA LYS A 36 -10.11 12.73 -8.01
C LYS A 36 -9.82 12.62 -6.51
N ALA A 37 -8.65 13.08 -6.07
CA ALA A 37 -8.29 13.05 -4.65
C ALA A 37 -9.22 13.94 -3.82
N ILE A 38 -9.57 15.14 -4.30
CA ILE A 38 -10.53 16.03 -3.64
C ILE A 38 -11.94 15.41 -3.59
N ALA A 39 -12.41 14.84 -4.70
CA ALA A 39 -13.70 14.19 -4.74
C ALA A 39 -13.78 13.02 -3.74
N LEU A 40 -12.79 12.12 -3.78
CA LEU A 40 -12.71 10.97 -2.89
C LEU A 40 -12.62 11.40 -1.40
N SER A 41 -11.83 12.43 -1.10
CA SER A 41 -11.73 13.01 0.23
C SER A 41 -13.07 13.49 0.77
N LYS A 42 -13.85 14.21 -0.05
CA LYS A 42 -15.20 14.68 0.32
C LYS A 42 -16.17 13.53 0.57
N ASP A 43 -16.15 12.53 -0.30
CA ASP A 43 -17.07 11.39 -0.24
C ASP A 43 -16.79 10.47 0.95
N SER A 44 -15.52 10.32 1.33
CA SER A 44 -15.06 9.38 2.37
C SER A 44 -14.72 10.05 3.69
N SER A 45 -14.71 11.39 3.76
CA SER A 45 -14.18 12.16 4.90
C SER A 45 -12.71 11.84 5.23
N ALA A 46 -11.95 11.34 4.27
CA ALA A 46 -10.54 11.00 4.43
C ALA A 46 -9.63 12.20 4.14
N LEU A 47 -8.50 12.29 4.82
CA LEU A 47 -7.47 13.28 4.52
C LEU A 47 -6.70 12.87 3.27
N ASN A 48 -6.70 13.72 2.23
CA ASN A 48 -5.84 13.53 1.06
C ASN A 48 -4.50 14.25 1.27
N ILE A 49 -3.38 13.56 0.97
CA ILE A 49 -2.04 14.11 1.11
C ILE A 49 -1.30 13.89 -0.20
N ARG A 50 -0.81 14.97 -0.83
CA ARG A 50 0.00 14.82 -2.04
C ARG A 50 1.37 14.26 -1.66
N CYS A 51 1.70 13.09 -2.22
CA CYS A 51 2.95 12.40 -1.96
C CYS A 51 3.39 11.59 -3.18
N LYS A 52 4.61 11.81 -3.65
CA LYS A 52 5.29 10.93 -4.60
C LYS A 52 6.22 10.02 -3.79
N ILE A 53 5.80 8.79 -3.50
CA ILE A 53 6.51 7.86 -2.61
C ILE A 53 7.93 7.51 -3.07
N SER A 54 8.22 7.58 -4.38
CA SER A 54 9.56 7.41 -4.95
C SER A 54 10.48 8.63 -4.76
N ASN A 55 9.98 9.73 -4.17
CA ASN A 55 10.76 10.92 -3.84
C ASN A 55 10.79 11.09 -2.32
N ILE A 56 11.99 10.96 -1.73
CA ILE A 56 12.18 10.95 -0.29
C ILE A 56 11.74 12.27 0.39
N ASP A 57 11.97 13.42 -0.25
CA ASP A 57 11.58 14.72 0.32
C ASP A 57 10.05 14.88 0.29
N SER A 58 9.40 14.38 -0.78
CA SER A 58 7.94 14.34 -0.85
C SER A 58 7.35 13.44 0.23
N LEU A 59 7.98 12.30 0.50
CA LEU A 59 7.56 11.38 1.55
C LEU A 59 7.68 12.04 2.93
N TRP A 60 8.82 12.65 3.25
CA TRP A 60 9.01 13.33 4.53
C TRP A 60 8.01 14.47 4.73
N SER A 61 7.76 15.28 3.71
CA SER A 61 6.75 16.35 3.77
C SER A 61 5.34 15.80 4.03
N ALA A 62 4.98 14.68 3.40
CA ALA A 62 3.70 14.02 3.61
C ALA A 62 3.57 13.43 5.03
N LEU A 63 4.66 12.90 5.58
CA LEU A 63 4.69 12.36 6.94
C LEU A 63 4.49 13.44 8.00
N GLU A 64 5.01 14.65 7.82
CA GLU A 64 4.75 15.76 8.74
C GLU A 64 3.25 16.11 8.82
N VAL A 65 2.55 16.10 7.69
CA VAL A 65 1.09 16.29 7.65
C VAL A 65 0.37 15.14 8.35
N LEU A 66 0.82 13.90 8.09
CA LEU A 66 0.23 12.69 8.69
C LEU A 66 0.37 12.68 10.22
N ARG A 67 1.55 13.09 10.73
CA ARG A 67 1.84 13.23 12.15
C ARG A 67 0.82 14.12 12.85
N GLY A 68 0.61 15.31 12.31
CA GLY A 68 -0.37 16.24 12.85
C GLY A 68 -1.82 15.73 12.81
N TYR A 69 -2.15 14.88 11.83
CA TYR A 69 -3.49 14.33 11.68
C TYR A 69 -3.78 13.13 12.58
N PHE A 70 -2.79 12.27 12.78
CA PHE A 70 -2.93 11.03 13.54
C PHE A 70 -2.26 11.02 14.92
N ASP A 71 -1.71 12.14 15.37
CA ASP A 71 -1.01 12.26 16.65
C ASP A 71 0.12 11.22 16.82
N ASP A 72 0.95 11.08 15.81
CA ASP A 72 2.05 10.10 15.76
C ASP A 72 1.63 8.62 15.93
N GLU A 73 0.37 8.29 15.68
CA GLU A 73 -0.14 6.93 15.81
C GLU A 73 -0.78 6.42 14.51
N LEU A 74 -0.40 5.23 14.09
CA LEU A 74 -0.97 4.55 12.93
C LEU A 74 -1.30 3.10 13.31
N ASP A 75 -2.52 2.66 13.02
CA ASP A 75 -2.95 1.29 13.27
C ASP A 75 -2.68 0.40 12.05
N THR A 76 -2.89 0.93 10.84
CA THR A 76 -2.75 0.17 9.60
C THR A 76 -2.11 0.99 8.49
N LEU A 77 -1.12 0.40 7.83
CA LEU A 77 -0.63 0.82 6.52
C LEU A 77 -1.16 -0.13 5.46
N VAL A 78 -1.97 0.38 4.51
CA VAL A 78 -2.27 -0.30 3.25
C VAL A 78 -1.35 0.31 2.18
N PHE A 79 -0.31 -0.44 1.81
CA PHE A 79 0.57 -0.03 0.73
C PHE A 79 0.05 -0.58 -0.59
N ASN A 80 -0.58 0.29 -1.36
CA ASN A 80 -1.16 -0.08 -2.65
C ASN A 80 -0.20 0.22 -3.80
N ILE A 81 0.02 -0.75 -4.68
CA ILE A 81 0.95 -0.70 -5.80
C ILE A 81 0.32 -1.32 -7.06
N ASP A 82 0.53 -0.70 -8.21
CA ASP A 82 0.19 -1.27 -9.52
C ASP A 82 1.42 -1.97 -10.11
N ILE A 83 1.38 -3.30 -10.20
CA ILE A 83 2.43 -4.12 -10.81
C ILE A 83 2.01 -4.65 -12.19
N SER A 84 1.05 -4.02 -12.83
CA SER A 84 0.45 -4.49 -14.09
C SER A 84 1.26 -4.16 -15.35
N ASP A 85 2.50 -3.70 -15.22
CA ASP A 85 3.39 -3.45 -16.34
C ASP A 85 3.68 -4.77 -17.10
N ASN A 86 3.40 -4.79 -18.40
CA ASN A 86 3.56 -5.94 -19.27
C ASN A 86 4.80 -5.85 -20.16
N THR A 87 5.75 -4.97 -19.86
CA THR A 87 7.02 -4.84 -20.58
C THR A 87 7.79 -6.17 -20.53
N LEU A 88 8.14 -6.68 -21.71
CA LEU A 88 8.97 -7.87 -21.82
C LEU A 88 10.44 -7.54 -21.51
N PHE A 89 11.22 -8.57 -21.22
CA PHE A 89 12.64 -8.40 -20.87
C PHE A 89 13.43 -7.67 -21.97
N ASP A 90 13.23 -8.05 -23.23
CA ASP A 90 13.93 -7.46 -24.38
C ASP A 90 13.54 -6.00 -24.65
N ASP A 91 12.36 -5.57 -24.15
CA ASP A 91 11.85 -4.20 -24.27
C ASP A 91 12.15 -3.35 -23.03
N MET A 92 12.78 -3.92 -22.01
CA MET A 92 13.12 -3.26 -20.75
C MET A 92 14.41 -2.47 -20.89
N ASP A 93 14.30 -1.16 -21.02
CA ASP A 93 15.46 -0.27 -20.98
C ASP A 93 15.77 0.25 -19.57
N GLY A 94 16.88 0.98 -19.42
CA GLY A 94 17.33 1.48 -18.14
C GLY A 94 16.40 2.51 -17.49
N ASP A 95 15.61 3.23 -18.27
CA ASP A 95 14.66 4.24 -17.75
C ASP A 95 13.38 3.56 -17.26
N LYS A 96 12.84 2.64 -18.03
CA LYS A 96 11.70 1.79 -17.61
C LYS A 96 12.06 1.01 -16.34
N TRP A 97 13.27 0.43 -16.30
CA TRP A 97 13.76 -0.28 -15.13
C TRP A 97 13.79 0.61 -13.88
N ARG A 98 14.41 1.80 -13.97
CA ARG A 98 14.50 2.71 -12.83
C ARG A 98 13.16 3.25 -12.37
N HIS A 99 12.32 3.67 -13.31
CA HIS A 99 11.04 4.33 -12.99
C HIS A 99 9.89 3.35 -12.75
N GLY A 100 9.94 2.16 -13.35
CA GLY A 100 8.91 1.14 -13.19
C GLY A 100 9.19 0.15 -12.06
N VAL A 101 10.44 -0.32 -11.93
CA VAL A 101 10.77 -1.37 -10.94
C VAL A 101 11.45 -0.79 -9.70
N ILE A 102 12.58 -0.10 -9.88
CA ILE A 102 13.36 0.40 -8.74
C ILE A 102 12.59 1.45 -7.94
N ALA A 103 11.85 2.34 -8.60
CA ALA A 103 11.06 3.36 -7.92
C ALA A 103 9.97 2.75 -7.02
N GLU A 104 9.35 1.64 -7.42
CA GLU A 104 8.36 0.92 -6.61
C GLU A 104 9.01 0.18 -5.43
N ILE A 105 10.15 -0.46 -5.67
CA ILE A 105 10.95 -1.13 -4.63
C ILE A 105 11.38 -0.13 -3.55
N ASP A 106 11.95 0.98 -3.96
CA ASP A 106 12.40 2.05 -3.07
C ASP A 106 11.22 2.69 -2.33
N GLY A 107 10.14 2.99 -3.05
CA GLY A 107 8.93 3.56 -2.48
C GLY A 107 8.35 2.70 -1.37
N LEU A 108 8.23 1.39 -1.60
CA LEU A 108 7.73 0.44 -0.60
C LEU A 108 8.66 0.37 0.62
N PHE A 109 9.96 0.20 0.39
CA PHE A 109 10.94 0.09 1.47
C PHE A 109 10.99 1.37 2.33
N TYR A 110 11.15 2.54 1.70
CA TYR A 110 11.27 3.81 2.45
C TYR A 110 9.98 4.19 3.17
N THR A 111 8.82 3.92 2.57
CA THR A 111 7.53 4.19 3.21
C THR A 111 7.35 3.35 4.48
N ILE A 112 7.60 2.04 4.41
CA ILE A 112 7.49 1.15 5.59
C ILE A 112 8.49 1.57 6.66
N ARG A 113 9.75 1.82 6.27
CA ARG A 113 10.79 2.25 7.21
C ARG A 113 10.45 3.58 7.90
N ALA A 114 9.94 4.55 7.16
CA ALA A 114 9.60 5.86 7.69
C ALA A 114 8.35 5.82 8.60
N LEU A 115 7.38 4.96 8.29
CA LEU A 115 6.16 4.79 9.08
C LEU A 115 6.31 3.83 10.27
N ARG A 116 7.39 3.05 10.32
CA ARG A 116 7.63 2.10 11.41
C ARG A 116 7.49 2.71 12.82
N PRO A 117 7.99 3.93 13.12
CA PRO A 117 7.81 4.54 14.44
C PRO A 117 6.35 4.85 14.81
N PHE A 118 5.49 5.05 13.81
CA PHE A 118 4.05 5.34 14.01
C PHE A 118 3.22 4.08 14.25
N LEU A 119 3.69 2.93 13.76
CA LEU A 119 3.09 1.61 13.97
C LEU A 119 3.55 1.07 15.33
N ASN A 120 3.18 1.74 16.41
CA ASN A 120 3.63 1.44 17.77
C ASN A 120 2.51 0.90 18.67
N ARG A 121 1.31 0.79 18.14
CA ARG A 121 0.15 0.25 18.86
C ARG A 121 0.15 -1.27 18.82
N LYS A 122 -0.46 -1.86 19.84
CA LYS A 122 -0.69 -3.30 19.88
C LYS A 122 -1.56 -3.72 18.70
N ASN A 123 -1.10 -4.72 17.94
CA ASN A 123 -1.78 -5.25 16.75
C ASN A 123 -1.82 -4.29 15.55
N SER A 124 -0.80 -3.45 15.36
CA SER A 124 -0.64 -2.70 14.13
C SER A 124 -0.40 -3.63 12.94
N SER A 125 -0.79 -3.20 11.75
CA SER A 125 -0.71 -4.03 10.54
C SER A 125 -0.12 -3.28 9.34
N ILE A 126 0.60 -4.03 8.51
CA ILE A 126 1.04 -3.61 7.18
C ILE A 126 0.42 -4.59 6.18
N VAL A 127 -0.38 -4.09 5.26
CA VAL A 127 -0.94 -4.87 4.16
C VAL A 127 -0.46 -4.28 2.85
N VAL A 128 0.39 -5.02 2.13
CA VAL A 128 0.80 -4.65 0.77
C VAL A 128 -0.23 -5.19 -0.19
N THR A 129 -0.82 -4.34 -1.02
CA THR A 129 -1.80 -4.74 -2.04
C THR A 129 -1.21 -4.48 -3.41
N ALA A 130 -1.12 -5.51 -4.24
CA ALA A 130 -0.50 -5.44 -5.56
C ALA A 130 -1.50 -5.78 -6.65
N ALA A 131 -1.84 -4.78 -7.47
CA ALA A 131 -2.73 -4.91 -8.62
C ALA A 131 -1.96 -5.46 -9.82
N LYS A 132 -2.30 -6.65 -10.28
CA LYS A 132 -1.69 -7.35 -11.40
C LYS A 132 -2.58 -7.25 -12.65
N GLY A 133 -1.99 -7.08 -13.81
CA GLY A 133 -2.70 -7.16 -15.09
C GLY A 133 -2.82 -8.61 -15.57
N LYS A 134 -3.74 -8.83 -16.51
CA LYS A 134 -3.98 -10.16 -17.11
C LYS A 134 -2.75 -10.74 -17.82
N ASN A 135 -1.89 -9.90 -18.40
CA ASN A 135 -0.67 -10.30 -19.06
C ASN A 135 0.51 -9.81 -18.22
N SER A 136 1.13 -10.68 -17.45
CA SER A 136 2.33 -10.35 -16.68
C SER A 136 3.53 -10.14 -17.59
N GLY A 137 4.25 -9.05 -17.42
CA GLY A 137 5.55 -8.79 -18.02
C GLY A 137 6.69 -9.04 -17.06
N PHE A 138 7.91 -8.86 -17.53
CA PHE A 138 9.14 -9.05 -16.74
C PHE A 138 9.14 -8.20 -15.45
N ALA A 139 8.72 -6.93 -15.54
CA ALA A 139 8.63 -6.03 -14.38
C ALA A 139 7.65 -6.55 -13.32
N CYS A 140 6.49 -7.05 -13.74
CA CYS A 140 5.48 -7.62 -12.86
C CYS A 140 6.04 -8.81 -12.07
N ASP A 141 6.71 -9.74 -12.75
CA ASP A 141 7.27 -10.96 -12.13
C ASP A 141 8.36 -10.62 -11.10
N ILE A 142 9.20 -9.62 -11.39
CA ILE A 142 10.21 -9.12 -10.46
C ILE A 142 9.57 -8.48 -9.23
N LEU A 143 8.59 -7.59 -9.41
CA LEU A 143 7.92 -6.91 -8.31
C LEU A 143 7.13 -7.90 -7.44
N GLU A 144 6.44 -8.88 -8.04
CA GLU A 144 5.75 -9.93 -7.30
C GLU A 144 6.74 -10.73 -6.43
N SER A 145 7.87 -11.15 -7.00
CA SER A 145 8.92 -11.89 -6.27
C SER A 145 9.55 -11.05 -5.16
N TYR A 146 9.75 -9.76 -5.41
CA TYR A 146 10.26 -8.82 -4.41
C TYR A 146 9.28 -8.69 -3.23
N ILE A 147 7.98 -8.49 -3.51
CA ILE A 147 6.94 -8.40 -2.48
C ILE A 147 6.95 -9.67 -1.62
N GLU A 148 6.97 -10.85 -2.21
CA GLU A 148 7.01 -12.12 -1.46
C GLU A 148 8.22 -12.21 -0.53
N GLY A 149 9.40 -11.89 -1.03
CA GLY A 149 10.64 -11.89 -0.24
C GLY A 149 10.60 -10.87 0.90
N LEU A 150 10.11 -9.66 0.59
CA LEU A 150 9.99 -8.58 1.56
C LEU A 150 9.00 -8.92 2.69
N ILE A 151 7.81 -9.41 2.35
CA ILE A 151 6.79 -9.79 3.35
C ILE A 151 7.32 -10.85 4.31
N LYS A 152 7.97 -11.91 3.79
CA LYS A 152 8.61 -12.96 4.62
C LYS A 152 9.71 -12.43 5.51
N SER A 153 10.50 -11.46 5.03
CA SER A 153 11.59 -10.86 5.81
C SER A 153 11.07 -9.89 6.87
N LEU A 154 10.13 -9.01 6.49
CA LEU A 154 9.56 -8.03 7.41
C LEU A 154 8.73 -8.67 8.52
N SER A 155 7.95 -9.71 8.22
CA SER A 155 7.16 -10.40 9.24
C SER A 155 8.03 -10.94 10.38
N LYS A 156 9.20 -11.49 10.07
CA LYS A 156 10.18 -11.93 11.08
C LYS A 156 10.80 -10.76 11.85
N SER A 157 11.12 -9.67 11.14
CA SER A 157 11.80 -8.52 11.73
C SER A 157 10.88 -7.67 12.62
N LEU A 158 9.58 -7.69 12.36
CA LEU A 158 8.57 -6.89 13.07
C LEU A 158 7.72 -7.69 14.07
N ASP A 159 7.96 -8.99 14.18
CA ASP A 159 7.24 -9.89 15.10
C ASP A 159 7.34 -9.42 16.56
N THR A 160 8.53 -9.07 17.01
CA THR A 160 8.76 -8.56 18.37
C THR A 160 8.06 -7.23 18.68
N ALA A 161 7.65 -6.52 17.63
CA ALA A 161 6.91 -5.26 17.72
C ALA A 161 5.39 -5.46 17.66
N ASN A 162 4.91 -6.70 17.55
CA ASN A 162 3.49 -7.04 17.34
C ASN A 162 2.87 -6.33 16.12
N ILE A 163 3.64 -6.23 15.03
CA ILE A 163 3.18 -5.70 13.75
C ILE A 163 3.02 -6.87 12.79
N SER A 164 1.79 -7.13 12.35
CA SER A 164 1.55 -8.12 11.30
C SER A 164 1.88 -7.53 9.92
N VAL A 165 2.46 -8.35 9.04
CA VAL A 165 2.85 -7.94 7.69
C VAL A 165 2.39 -8.99 6.70
N ASN A 166 1.47 -8.62 5.81
CA ASN A 166 0.91 -9.53 4.81
C ASN A 166 0.81 -8.84 3.45
N ALA A 167 0.63 -9.62 2.39
CA ALA A 167 0.33 -9.08 1.06
C ALA A 167 -0.92 -9.73 0.45
N ILE A 168 -1.58 -8.97 -0.42
CA ILE A 168 -2.65 -9.43 -1.31
C ILE A 168 -2.22 -9.08 -2.73
N ILE A 169 -2.07 -10.09 -3.58
CA ILE A 169 -1.82 -9.93 -5.01
C ILE A 169 -3.11 -10.29 -5.73
N TYR A 170 -3.61 -9.38 -6.56
CA TYR A 170 -4.91 -9.56 -7.19
C TYR A 170 -4.90 -9.14 -8.66
N ASP A 171 -5.79 -9.76 -9.44
CA ASP A 171 -6.00 -9.43 -10.85
C ASP A 171 -6.97 -8.25 -10.96
N LYS A 172 -6.49 -7.08 -11.41
CA LYS A 172 -7.29 -5.87 -11.54
C LYS A 172 -8.39 -5.96 -12.61
N ASP A 173 -8.27 -6.90 -13.52
CA ASP A 173 -9.23 -7.12 -14.61
C ASP A 173 -10.40 -8.03 -14.18
N LYS A 174 -10.32 -8.66 -13.01
CA LYS A 174 -11.41 -9.40 -12.41
C LYS A 174 -12.28 -8.48 -11.55
N ASP A 175 -13.58 -8.62 -11.66
CA ASP A 175 -14.56 -7.87 -10.85
C ASP A 175 -14.59 -8.38 -9.40
N ALA A 176 -13.53 -8.12 -8.66
CA ALA A 176 -13.33 -8.61 -7.30
C ALA A 176 -13.10 -7.49 -6.26
N GLY A 177 -13.32 -6.22 -6.63
CA GLY A 177 -12.91 -5.06 -5.85
C GLY A 177 -13.35 -5.08 -4.38
N MET A 178 -14.59 -5.44 -4.09
CA MET A 178 -15.09 -5.47 -2.71
C MET A 178 -14.45 -6.59 -1.89
N HIS A 179 -14.26 -7.77 -2.47
CA HIS A 179 -13.63 -8.91 -1.78
C HIS A 179 -12.16 -8.64 -1.43
N ILE A 180 -11.44 -7.91 -2.29
CA ILE A 180 -10.05 -7.54 -2.06
C ILE A 180 -9.96 -6.53 -0.91
N ALA A 181 -10.83 -5.52 -0.92
CA ALA A 181 -10.89 -4.53 0.14
C ALA A 181 -11.29 -5.14 1.49
N ASP A 182 -12.22 -6.08 1.50
CA ASP A 182 -12.61 -6.83 2.69
C ASP A 182 -11.48 -7.71 3.21
N ALA A 183 -10.74 -8.39 2.33
CA ALA A 183 -9.58 -9.17 2.72
C ALA A 183 -8.49 -8.28 3.37
N ALA A 184 -8.20 -7.11 2.78
CA ALA A 184 -7.25 -6.15 3.35
C ALA A 184 -7.71 -5.66 4.72
N ARG A 185 -9.00 -5.35 4.88
CA ARG A 185 -9.59 -4.94 6.15
C ARG A 185 -9.52 -6.04 7.21
N GLN A 186 -9.82 -7.29 6.85
CA GLN A 186 -9.72 -8.42 7.78
C GLN A 186 -8.28 -8.66 8.24
N LEU A 187 -7.30 -8.62 7.34
CA LEU A 187 -5.87 -8.70 7.68
C LEU A 187 -5.40 -7.52 8.56
N SER A 188 -6.12 -6.42 8.52
CA SER A 188 -5.85 -5.22 9.33
C SER A 188 -6.60 -5.25 10.68
N SER A 189 -7.52 -6.18 10.86
CA SER A 189 -8.24 -6.32 12.12
C SER A 189 -7.34 -6.96 13.18
N GLY A 190 -7.45 -6.50 14.42
CA GLY A 190 -6.72 -7.10 15.54
C GLY A 190 -7.03 -8.58 15.75
N GLU A 191 -8.18 -9.06 15.24
CA GLU A 191 -8.60 -10.46 15.34
C GLU A 191 -7.70 -11.41 14.55
N LEU A 192 -7.17 -10.96 13.41
CA LEU A 192 -6.26 -11.72 12.56
C LEU A 192 -4.79 -11.30 12.71
N SER A 193 -4.44 -10.57 13.77
CA SER A 193 -3.06 -10.09 14.00
C SER A 193 -2.03 -11.23 14.15
N VAL A 194 -2.47 -12.45 14.42
CA VAL A 194 -1.63 -13.66 14.46
C VAL A 194 -1.21 -14.11 13.05
N ILE A 195 -1.91 -13.69 12.00
CA ILE A 195 -1.56 -14.00 10.62
C ILE A 195 -0.51 -12.98 10.16
N THR A 196 0.70 -13.44 9.92
CA THR A 196 1.79 -12.63 9.41
C THR A 196 2.67 -13.40 8.44
N GLY A 197 3.32 -12.70 7.51
CA GLY A 197 4.21 -13.31 6.52
C GLY A 197 3.49 -14.00 5.36
N GLN A 198 2.18 -13.78 5.19
CA GLN A 198 1.38 -14.43 4.16
C GLN A 198 1.29 -13.56 2.90
N VAL A 199 1.27 -14.24 1.75
CA VAL A 199 0.96 -13.65 0.44
C VAL A 199 -0.28 -14.36 -0.11
N ILE A 200 -1.39 -13.64 -0.13
CA ILE A 200 -2.70 -14.13 -0.57
C ILE A 200 -2.89 -13.73 -2.04
N ARG A 201 -3.32 -14.67 -2.87
CA ARG A 201 -3.65 -14.40 -4.28
C ARG A 201 -5.15 -14.56 -4.49
N LEU A 202 -5.76 -13.48 -5.08
CA LEU A 202 -7.20 -13.38 -5.35
C LEU A 202 -7.48 -13.16 -6.84
#